data_ef8d681253680faf66abfeffe488f5a7
#
_entry.id   ef8d681253680faf66abfeffe488f5a7
#
_cell.length_a   1.000
_cell.length_b   1.000
_cell.length_c   1.000
_cell.angle_alpha   90.00
_cell.angle_beta   90.00
_cell.angle_gamma   90.00
#
_symmetry.space_group_name_H-M   'P 1'
#
loop_
_entity.id
_entity.type
_entity.pdbx_description
1 polymer ?
#
loop_
_entity_poly.entity_id
_entity_poly.type
_entity_poly.pdbx_seq_one_letter_code
_entity_poly.pdbx_strand_id
1 'polypeptide(L)'
;MIKIPESHSDLLKDEKKAFVYLTTLMPDGSPQVTPVWFNTDGEYILINTAVGRIKDKNMRARPKVALCIQDPTNPYRYLQVHGHIVEFTTKGADEHIDALTLKYRGIPKYPSRQPGEQRVKYIIQIEKVDAHG
;
A
#
# COMPACT_ATOMS: atom_id res chain seq x y z
N MET A 1 14.31 -13.49 0.49
CA MET A 1 13.21 -12.87 1.24
C MET A 1 13.73 -11.82 2.20
N ILE A 2 13.20 -10.64 2.16
CA ILE A 2 13.57 -9.54 3.06
C ILE A 2 12.84 -9.72 4.39
N LYS A 3 13.60 -9.72 5.48
CA LYS A 3 13.04 -9.88 6.82
C LYS A 3 12.68 -8.52 7.43
N ILE A 4 11.46 -8.41 7.92
CA ILE A 4 11.02 -7.23 8.67
C ILE A 4 11.58 -7.35 10.10
N PRO A 5 12.26 -6.30 10.62
CA PRO A 5 12.73 -6.33 12.01
C PRO A 5 11.58 -6.58 12.99
N GLU A 6 11.78 -7.49 13.93
CA GLU A 6 10.75 -7.86 14.89
C GLU A 6 10.25 -6.65 15.69
N SER A 7 11.15 -5.73 16.01
CA SER A 7 10.82 -4.49 16.73
C SER A 7 9.76 -3.63 16.04
N HIS A 8 9.56 -3.82 14.73
CA HIS A 8 8.65 -3.02 13.91
C HIS A 8 7.61 -3.88 13.17
N SER A 9 7.57 -5.18 13.44
CA SER A 9 6.65 -6.09 12.75
C SER A 9 5.18 -5.78 13.03
N ASP A 10 4.87 -5.15 14.16
CA ASP A 10 3.51 -4.73 14.50
C ASP A 10 2.94 -3.71 13.52
N LEU A 11 3.79 -2.90 12.89
CA LEU A 11 3.34 -1.90 11.91
C LEU A 11 2.66 -2.53 10.69
N LEU A 12 2.96 -3.79 10.41
CA LEU A 12 2.35 -4.51 9.28
C LEU A 12 1.04 -5.21 9.65
N LYS A 13 0.70 -5.25 10.93
CA LYS A 13 -0.51 -5.94 11.39
C LYS A 13 -1.74 -5.07 11.25
N ASP A 14 -2.88 -5.71 10.94
CA ASP A 14 -4.14 -5.02 10.74
C ASP A 14 -4.59 -4.23 11.98
N GLU A 15 -4.34 -4.76 13.19
CA GLU A 15 -4.73 -4.11 14.44
C GLU A 15 -4.06 -2.76 14.63
N LYS A 16 -2.87 -2.56 14.07
CA LYS A 16 -2.11 -1.32 14.20
C LYS A 16 -2.71 -0.18 13.38
N LYS A 17 -3.37 -0.50 12.29
CA LYS A 17 -4.02 0.47 11.38
C LYS A 17 -3.06 1.56 10.90
N ALA A 18 -1.79 1.20 10.68
CA ALA A 18 -0.81 2.14 10.16
C ALA A 18 -1.15 2.50 8.71
N PHE A 19 -0.99 3.78 8.36
CA PHE A 19 -1.09 4.22 6.98
C PHE A 19 0.25 4.04 6.30
N VAL A 20 0.23 3.86 4.99
CA VAL A 20 1.44 3.89 4.20
C VAL A 20 1.44 5.14 3.32
N TYR A 21 2.58 5.82 3.28
CA TYR A 21 2.83 6.90 2.33
C TYR A 21 3.51 6.28 1.13
N LEU A 22 2.79 6.23 0.02
CA LEU A 22 3.25 5.55 -1.20
C LEU A 22 3.81 6.57 -2.17
N THR A 23 5.05 6.34 -2.61
CA THR A 23 5.69 7.14 -3.65
C THR A 23 5.76 6.34 -4.94
N THR A 24 5.22 6.92 -6.00
CA THR A 24 5.29 6.40 -7.37
C THR A 24 6.01 7.42 -8.26
N LEU A 25 6.44 7.00 -9.44
CA LEU A 25 7.21 7.85 -10.35
C LEU A 25 6.36 8.32 -11.52
N MET A 26 6.35 9.65 -11.72
CA MET A 26 5.71 10.28 -12.87
C MET A 26 6.51 9.99 -14.15
N PRO A 27 5.93 10.23 -15.35
CA PRO A 27 6.63 10.00 -16.61
C PRO A 27 7.97 10.74 -16.75
N ASP A 28 8.10 11.92 -16.12
CA ASP A 28 9.33 12.70 -16.14
C ASP A 28 10.32 12.29 -15.05
N GLY A 29 9.99 11.25 -14.25
CA GLY A 29 10.82 10.77 -13.16
C GLY A 29 10.59 11.48 -11.83
N SER A 30 9.75 12.50 -11.78
CA SER A 30 9.44 13.16 -10.52
C SER A 30 8.57 12.26 -9.63
N PRO A 31 8.79 12.27 -8.31
CA PRO A 31 7.99 11.43 -7.40
C PRO A 31 6.64 12.07 -7.08
N GLN A 32 5.62 11.20 -6.93
CA GLN A 32 4.30 11.55 -6.42
C GLN A 32 4.08 10.76 -5.14
N VAL A 33 3.70 11.41 -4.04
CA VAL A 33 3.46 10.75 -2.76
C VAL A 33 2.02 10.96 -2.31
N THR A 34 1.36 9.87 -1.87
CA THR A 34 0.01 9.92 -1.32
C THR A 34 -0.12 8.95 -0.16
N PRO A 35 -0.92 9.27 0.88
CA PRO A 35 -1.27 8.29 1.91
C PRO A 35 -2.29 7.29 1.36
N VAL A 36 -2.09 6.02 1.65
CA VAL A 36 -2.99 4.96 1.21
C VAL A 36 -3.16 3.93 2.32
N TRP A 37 -4.22 3.13 2.20
CA TRP A 37 -4.43 1.96 3.03
C TRP A 37 -3.63 0.78 2.47
N PHE A 38 -3.26 -0.14 3.36
CA PHE A 38 -2.59 -1.36 2.94
C PHE A 38 -2.95 -2.53 3.85
N ASN A 39 -2.70 -3.72 3.36
CA ASN A 39 -2.58 -4.91 4.18
C ASN A 39 -1.46 -5.78 3.60
N THR A 40 -1.28 -6.96 4.13
CA THR A 40 -0.20 -7.83 3.71
C THR A 40 -0.74 -9.22 3.37
N ASP A 41 -0.03 -9.91 2.50
CA ASP A 41 -0.25 -11.31 2.19
C ASP A 41 1.13 -11.98 2.16
N GLY A 42 1.45 -12.70 3.25
CA GLY A 42 2.78 -13.27 3.41
C GLY A 42 3.83 -12.17 3.40
N GLU A 43 4.73 -12.20 2.42
CA GLU A 43 5.82 -11.23 2.29
C GLU A 43 5.47 -10.03 1.41
N TYR A 44 4.24 -9.98 0.88
CA TYR A 44 3.83 -8.92 -0.03
C TYR A 44 3.01 -7.86 0.68
N ILE A 45 3.22 -6.61 0.26
CA ILE A 45 2.35 -5.49 0.64
C ILE A 45 1.30 -5.33 -0.46
N LEU A 46 0.05 -5.21 -0.06
CA LEU A 46 -1.08 -5.06 -0.98
C LEU A 46 -1.68 -3.68 -0.82
N ILE A 47 -1.84 -2.98 -1.93
CA ILE A 47 -2.56 -1.70 -1.97
C ILE A 47 -3.67 -1.76 -3.02
N ASN A 48 -4.59 -0.80 -2.94
CA ASN A 48 -5.75 -0.73 -3.82
C ASN A 48 -5.92 0.69 -4.32
N THR A 49 -6.32 0.82 -5.58
CA THR A 49 -6.65 2.11 -6.16
C THR A 49 -7.70 1.93 -7.26
N ALA A 50 -8.11 3.01 -7.89
CA ALA A 50 -9.02 2.94 -9.02
C ALA A 50 -8.26 3.04 -10.34
N VAL A 51 -8.69 2.28 -11.33
CA VAL A 51 -8.13 2.32 -12.68
C VAL A 51 -8.23 3.75 -13.23
N GLY A 52 -7.13 4.26 -13.76
CA GLY A 52 -7.05 5.59 -14.37
C GLY A 52 -6.52 6.69 -13.46
N ARG A 53 -6.40 6.43 -12.14
CA ARG A 53 -5.77 7.40 -11.24
C ARG A 53 -4.27 7.53 -11.55
N ILE A 54 -3.67 8.64 -11.13
CA ILE A 54 -2.25 8.92 -11.41
C ILE A 54 -1.35 7.79 -10.91
N LYS A 55 -1.54 7.34 -9.66
CA LYS A 55 -0.72 6.26 -9.11
C LYS A 55 -0.90 4.94 -9.86
N ASP A 56 -2.11 4.65 -10.35
CA ASP A 56 -2.36 3.47 -11.18
C ASP A 56 -1.54 3.53 -12.48
N LYS A 57 -1.61 4.65 -13.18
CA LYS A 57 -0.84 4.84 -14.41
C LYS A 57 0.66 4.76 -14.16
N ASN A 58 1.12 5.38 -13.06
CA ASN A 58 2.52 5.38 -12.70
C ASN A 58 3.05 3.98 -12.44
N MET A 59 2.35 3.19 -11.62
CA MET A 59 2.80 1.85 -11.23
C MET A 59 2.75 0.86 -12.37
N ARG A 60 1.79 1.01 -13.29
CA ARG A 60 1.73 0.16 -14.50
C ARG A 60 2.95 0.38 -15.40
N ALA A 61 3.37 1.64 -15.54
CA ALA A 61 4.45 2.01 -16.45
C ALA A 61 5.83 1.91 -15.79
N ARG A 62 5.93 2.22 -14.50
CA ARG A 62 7.19 2.29 -13.75
C ARG A 62 6.98 1.56 -12.42
N PRO A 63 7.40 0.30 -12.32
CA PRO A 63 7.01 -0.57 -11.21
C PRO A 63 7.76 -0.32 -9.90
N LYS A 64 8.80 0.51 -9.87
CA LYS A 64 9.53 0.81 -8.63
C LYS A 64 8.73 1.76 -7.77
N VAL A 65 8.65 1.44 -6.47
CA VAL A 65 7.92 2.23 -5.48
C VAL A 65 8.73 2.37 -4.20
N ALA A 66 8.42 3.41 -3.45
CA ALA A 66 8.92 3.58 -2.09
C ALA A 66 7.75 3.81 -1.16
N LEU A 67 7.86 3.29 0.06
CA LEU A 67 6.78 3.36 1.04
C LEU A 67 7.35 3.73 2.40
N CYS A 68 6.59 4.55 3.14
CA CYS A 68 6.86 4.80 4.56
C CYS A 68 5.65 4.34 5.35
N ILE A 69 5.85 3.36 6.24
CA ILE A 69 4.79 2.83 7.11
C ILE A 69 5.03 3.39 8.50
N GLN A 70 4.19 4.33 8.90
CA GLN A 70 4.40 5.12 10.12
C GLN A 70 3.50 4.63 11.24
N ASP A 71 4.08 4.56 12.46
CA ASP A 71 3.32 4.27 13.67
C ASP A 71 2.27 5.36 13.88
N PRO A 72 0.98 5.03 13.96
CA PRO A 72 -0.07 6.05 14.12
C PRO A 72 0.00 6.82 15.44
N THR A 73 0.70 6.29 16.45
CA THR A 73 0.81 6.92 17.76
C THR A 73 2.20 7.51 18.05
N ASN A 74 3.17 7.26 17.15
CA ASN A 74 4.54 7.77 17.33
C ASN A 74 5.15 8.08 15.96
N PRO A 75 5.12 9.34 15.50
CA PRO A 75 5.57 9.69 14.14
C PRO A 75 7.07 9.48 13.91
N TYR A 76 7.85 9.28 14.96
CA TYR A 76 9.30 9.03 14.86
C TYR A 76 9.61 7.55 14.65
N ARG A 77 8.61 6.68 14.74
CA ARG A 77 8.77 5.24 14.58
C ARG A 77 8.13 4.82 13.27
N TYR A 78 8.93 4.28 12.34
CA TYR A 78 8.42 3.92 11.00
C TYR A 78 9.32 2.89 10.32
N LEU A 79 8.78 2.28 9.29
CA LEU A 79 9.51 1.45 8.33
C LEU A 79 9.62 2.19 7.01
N GLN A 80 10.82 2.30 6.49
CA GLN A 80 11.07 2.78 5.13
C GLN A 80 11.28 1.57 4.24
N VAL A 81 10.51 1.48 3.17
CA VAL A 81 10.48 0.31 2.30
C VAL A 81 10.75 0.72 0.86
N HIS A 82 11.64 0.02 0.19
CA HIS A 82 11.79 0.06 -1.26
C HIS A 82 11.25 -1.24 -1.83
N GLY A 83 10.45 -1.16 -2.87
CA GLY A 83 9.86 -2.34 -3.46
C GLY A 83 9.54 -2.14 -4.94
N HIS A 84 8.97 -3.18 -5.51
CA HIS A 84 8.49 -3.12 -6.89
C HIS A 84 7.19 -3.88 -7.04
N ILE A 85 6.40 -3.47 -8.02
CA ILE A 85 5.14 -4.12 -8.36
C ILE A 85 5.46 -5.44 -9.07
N VAL A 86 4.97 -6.55 -8.51
CA VAL A 86 5.12 -7.87 -9.15
C VAL A 86 3.88 -8.27 -9.92
N GLU A 87 2.72 -7.75 -9.51
CA GLU A 87 1.45 -8.05 -10.16
C GLU A 87 0.44 -6.94 -9.87
N PHE A 88 -0.45 -6.70 -10.81
CA PHE A 88 -1.65 -5.90 -10.58
C PHE A 88 -2.83 -6.58 -11.26
N THR A 89 -4.01 -6.48 -10.65
CA THR A 89 -5.19 -7.18 -11.16
C THR A 89 -6.47 -6.49 -10.69
N THR A 90 -7.48 -6.51 -11.56
CA THR A 90 -8.83 -6.08 -11.18
C THR A 90 -9.61 -7.22 -10.54
N LYS A 91 -9.16 -8.47 -10.75
CA LYS A 91 -9.78 -9.64 -10.14
C LYS A 91 -9.53 -9.64 -8.63
N GLY A 92 -10.61 -9.72 -7.86
CA GLY A 92 -10.52 -9.69 -6.39
C GLY A 92 -10.25 -8.31 -5.81
N ALA A 93 -10.18 -7.26 -6.65
CA ALA A 93 -9.87 -5.91 -6.17
C ALA A 93 -11.01 -5.29 -5.38
N ASP A 94 -12.26 -5.62 -5.67
CA ASP A 94 -13.41 -5.15 -4.90
C ASP A 94 -13.43 -5.77 -3.50
N GLU A 95 -13.19 -7.06 -3.40
CA GLU A 95 -13.06 -7.76 -2.12
C GLU A 95 -11.89 -7.21 -1.31
N HIS A 96 -10.81 -6.85 -1.98
CA HIS A 96 -9.64 -6.27 -1.33
C HIS A 96 -9.92 -4.89 -0.73
N ILE A 97 -10.59 -3.99 -1.47
CA ILE A 97 -10.93 -2.68 -0.90
C ILE A 97 -11.94 -2.81 0.24
N ASP A 98 -12.83 -3.82 0.20
CA ASP A 98 -13.72 -4.11 1.31
C ASP A 98 -12.94 -4.58 2.54
N ALA A 99 -11.94 -5.44 2.38
CA ALA A 99 -11.07 -5.88 3.48
C ALA A 99 -10.31 -4.72 4.10
N LEU A 100 -9.80 -3.79 3.28
CA LEU A 100 -9.13 -2.59 3.77
C LEU A 100 -10.10 -1.67 4.53
N THR A 101 -11.33 -1.57 4.06
CA THR A 101 -12.37 -0.78 4.74
C THR A 101 -12.67 -1.37 6.11
N LEU A 102 -12.73 -2.69 6.21
CA LEU A 102 -12.92 -3.36 7.49
C LEU A 102 -11.76 -3.08 8.44
N LYS A 103 -10.51 -3.16 7.94
CA LYS A 103 -9.32 -2.88 8.74
C LYS A 103 -9.33 -1.44 9.31
N TYR A 104 -9.58 -0.45 8.46
CA TYR A 104 -9.39 0.96 8.84
C TYR A 104 -10.64 1.62 9.41
N ARG A 105 -11.83 1.16 9.03
CA ARG A 105 -13.08 1.81 9.39
C ARG A 105 -14.04 0.92 10.17
N GLY A 106 -13.77 -0.38 10.25
CA GLY A 106 -14.62 -1.33 10.98
C GLY A 106 -15.94 -1.65 10.30
N ILE A 107 -16.12 -1.31 9.04
CA ILE A 107 -17.33 -1.63 8.28
C ILE A 107 -16.98 -2.59 7.13
N PRO A 108 -17.93 -3.50 6.74
CA PRO A 108 -17.57 -4.60 5.83
C PRO A 108 -17.49 -4.23 4.35
N LYS A 109 -18.04 -3.08 3.94
CA LYS A 109 -18.09 -2.68 2.53
C LYS A 109 -17.60 -1.27 2.34
N TYR A 110 -16.84 -1.06 1.27
CA TYR A 110 -16.33 0.26 0.90
C TYR A 110 -17.50 1.17 0.49
N PRO A 111 -17.76 2.28 1.22
CA PRO A 111 -18.95 3.11 0.98
C PRO A 111 -18.79 4.15 -0.11
N SER A 112 -17.56 4.41 -0.57
CA SER A 112 -17.27 5.52 -1.50
C SER A 112 -17.14 5.07 -2.95
N ARG A 113 -17.73 3.93 -3.32
CA ARG A 113 -17.74 3.45 -4.70
C ARG A 113 -18.46 4.44 -5.62
N GLN A 114 -17.84 4.72 -6.76
CA GLN A 114 -18.43 5.59 -7.77
C GLN A 114 -18.98 4.76 -8.92
N PRO A 115 -20.07 5.20 -9.59
CA PRO A 115 -20.55 4.50 -10.78
C PRO A 115 -19.44 4.41 -11.85
N GLY A 116 -19.26 3.21 -12.42
CA GLY A 116 -18.23 2.98 -13.42
C GLY A 116 -16.81 2.85 -12.90
N GLU A 117 -16.60 3.00 -11.59
CA GLU A 117 -15.28 2.84 -10.99
C GLU A 117 -14.86 1.37 -11.02
N GLN A 118 -13.66 1.12 -11.54
CA GLN A 118 -13.05 -0.20 -11.51
C GLN A 118 -11.85 -0.16 -10.57
N ARG A 119 -11.86 -1.02 -9.55
CA ARG A 119 -10.75 -1.13 -8.59
C ARG A 119 -9.65 -2.01 -9.16
N VAL A 120 -8.43 -1.75 -8.70
CA VAL A 120 -7.25 -2.55 -9.04
C VAL A 120 -6.42 -2.77 -7.79
N LYS A 121 -5.96 -4.02 -7.62
CA LYS A 121 -5.11 -4.44 -6.52
C LYS A 121 -3.67 -4.53 -7.02
N TYR A 122 -2.74 -3.93 -6.28
CA TYR A 122 -1.31 -3.98 -6.58
C TYR A 122 -0.60 -4.81 -5.52
N ILE A 123 0.26 -5.71 -5.99
CA ILE A 123 1.07 -6.61 -5.14
C ILE A 123 2.50 -6.13 -5.22
N ILE A 124 3.05 -5.74 -4.07
CA ILE A 124 4.38 -5.14 -3.95
C ILE A 124 5.32 -6.12 -3.26
N GLN A 125 6.43 -6.42 -3.93
CA GLN A 125 7.54 -7.18 -3.36
C GLN A 125 8.46 -6.20 -2.64
N ILE A 126 8.79 -6.50 -1.39
CA ILE A 126 9.75 -5.72 -0.60
C ILE A 126 11.16 -6.09 -1.03
N GLU A 127 11.97 -5.09 -1.38
CA GLU A 127 13.38 -5.28 -1.77
C GLU A 127 14.33 -4.85 -0.67
N LYS A 128 14.00 -3.80 0.08
CA LYS A 128 14.83 -3.25 1.14
C LYS A 128 13.97 -2.61 2.22
N VAL A 129 14.36 -2.79 3.47
CA VAL A 129 13.67 -2.24 4.64
C VAL A 129 14.67 -1.57 5.55
N ASP A 130 14.35 -0.35 6.02
CA ASP A 130 15.06 0.33 7.09
C ASP A 130 14.05 0.66 8.19
N ALA A 131 14.38 0.31 9.43
CA ALA A 131 13.52 0.56 10.59
C ALA A 131 14.09 1.72 11.41
N HIS A 132 13.23 2.64 11.83
CA HIS A 132 13.57 3.82 12.60
C HIS A 132 12.68 3.98 13.82
N GLY A 133 13.25 4.50 14.88
CA GLY A 133 12.53 4.75 16.14
C GLY A 133 12.59 3.66 17.20
#